data_20d0cbc3682a472809a31db6027e5b88
#
_entry.id   20d0cbc3682a472809a31db6027e5b88
#
_cell.length_a   1.000
_cell.length_b   1.000
_cell.length_c   1.000
_cell.angle_alpha   90.00
_cell.angle_beta   90.00
_cell.angle_gamma   90.00
#
_symmetry.space_group_name_H-M   'P 1'
#
loop_
_entity.id
_entity.type
_entity.pdbx_description
1 polymer ?
#
loop_
_entity_poly.entity_id
_entity_poly.type
_entity_poly.pdbx_seq_one_letter_code
_entity_poly.pdbx_strand_id
1 'polypeptide(L)'
;MIHEDDRQPLLTRAFLLAQRLREENKLTKRMRMKQILESWKPKLPPKCELSVEDVEKVGQELSQFTAWFHDAFGRVEPTQLFELHLQGLLSEAERKNMEAIALRLDGPNRVRNLQRLMSEYQWDESSMRKRHWQVAAQSLEDEQGVWSIDASEFPKKGRASVGVAPQYCGALGQTANCQSGVFICYSSPKGHALLDSRLYLPKCWFEPEFQERRKQCRIPEKTTFKTKQELALELLKPLLESNQFGGKWITGDCSFGNTESFLEEWPQDSYYLAEIACTRKVWVKATGISAKWKTEGCTVEQLLKVKHLLNWQTHKISEGEKGPIVAAFARVRVYWSAERTPETERWLLLRNDATHKIKYALSNAPDDTPMKELVRVSGARWPIERCFQEDKSELGLDHYEHRSWTAWHRHMRLVFLAQLFLLCLQIKFKKNACVNPASSTPANGVQFPATQAPTCLSCDPGRLSYTAQRSGLSLPP
;
A
#
# COMPACT_ATOMS: atom_id res chain seq x y z
N MET A 1 0.50 -66.43 14.25
CA MET A 1 0.78 -66.07 12.85
C MET A 1 -0.57 -65.63 12.24
N ILE A 2 -0.81 -64.37 12.10
CA ILE A 2 -1.99 -63.80 11.45
C ILE A 2 -1.61 -63.73 9.96
N HIS A 3 -2.35 -64.43 9.13
CA HIS A 3 -2.12 -64.53 7.68
C HIS A 3 -2.07 -63.11 7.05
N GLU A 4 -1.18 -62.91 6.10
CA GLU A 4 -1.00 -61.64 5.34
C GLU A 4 -2.25 -61.21 4.58
N ASP A 5 -3.13 -62.15 4.26
CA ASP A 5 -4.41 -61.92 3.54
C ASP A 5 -5.46 -61.15 4.38
N ASP A 6 -5.39 -61.20 5.70
CA ASP A 6 -6.34 -60.45 6.58
C ASP A 6 -6.01 -58.96 6.79
N ARG A 7 -4.82 -58.52 6.34
CA ARG A 7 -4.39 -57.11 6.49
C ARG A 7 -4.85 -56.20 5.34
N GLN A 8 -5.04 -56.73 4.15
CA GLN A 8 -5.45 -55.94 2.99
C GLN A 8 -6.86 -55.32 3.12
N PRO A 9 -7.90 -55.99 3.66
CA PRO A 9 -9.22 -55.38 3.85
C PRO A 9 -9.23 -54.27 4.87
N LEU A 10 -8.40 -54.36 5.91
CA LEU A 10 -8.30 -53.36 6.98
C LEU A 10 -7.61 -52.05 6.50
N LEU A 11 -6.54 -52.17 5.70
CA LEU A 11 -5.86 -51.04 5.09
C LEU A 11 -6.74 -50.33 4.06
N THR A 12 -7.50 -51.08 3.26
CA THR A 12 -8.44 -50.54 2.30
C THR A 12 -9.61 -49.82 2.99
N ARG A 13 -10.16 -50.38 4.08
CA ARG A 13 -11.19 -49.73 4.93
C ARG A 13 -10.65 -48.45 5.61
N ALA A 14 -9.44 -48.47 6.15
CA ALA A 14 -8.82 -47.29 6.75
C ALA A 14 -8.58 -46.19 5.71
N PHE A 15 -8.19 -46.58 4.48
CA PHE A 15 -8.00 -45.63 3.38
C PHE A 15 -9.32 -45.00 2.92
N LEU A 16 -10.37 -45.78 2.80
CA LEU A 16 -11.70 -45.31 2.44
C LEU A 16 -12.32 -44.44 3.55
N LEU A 17 -12.09 -44.79 4.80
CA LEU A 17 -12.49 -43.94 5.96
C LEU A 17 -11.76 -42.63 5.96
N ALA A 18 -10.44 -42.64 5.70
CA ALA A 18 -9.64 -41.43 5.59
C ALA A 18 -10.05 -40.54 4.39
N GLN A 19 -10.46 -41.13 3.28
CA GLN A 19 -11.04 -40.41 2.16
C GLN A 19 -12.41 -39.79 2.50
N ARG A 20 -13.32 -40.54 3.14
CA ARG A 20 -14.61 -40.00 3.60
C ARG A 20 -14.44 -38.86 4.58
N LEU A 21 -13.57 -39.00 5.59
CA LEU A 21 -13.27 -37.92 6.54
C LEU A 21 -12.64 -36.68 5.87
N ARG A 22 -11.87 -36.89 4.79
CA ARG A 22 -11.36 -35.77 3.97
C ARG A 22 -12.45 -35.06 3.19
N GLU A 23 -13.39 -35.80 2.67
CA GLU A 23 -14.55 -35.27 1.92
C GLU A 23 -15.52 -34.53 2.84
N GLU A 24 -15.83 -35.11 4.01
CA GLU A 24 -16.67 -34.49 5.04
C GLU A 24 -16.05 -33.22 5.59
N ASN A 25 -14.74 -33.18 5.84
CA ASN A 25 -14.03 -31.95 6.27
C ASN A 25 -14.03 -30.88 5.16
N LYS A 26 -13.89 -31.26 3.88
CA LYS A 26 -14.02 -30.32 2.76
C LYS A 26 -15.45 -29.81 2.63
N LEU A 27 -16.45 -30.68 2.83
CA LEU A 27 -17.86 -30.32 2.76
C LEU A 27 -18.24 -29.38 3.91
N THR A 28 -17.83 -29.67 5.13
CA THR A 28 -18.07 -28.83 6.32
C THR A 28 -17.42 -27.45 6.18
N LYS A 29 -16.21 -27.40 5.62
CA LYS A 29 -15.51 -26.14 5.33
C LYS A 29 -16.21 -25.33 4.24
N ARG A 30 -16.67 -26.00 3.16
CA ARG A 30 -17.48 -25.37 2.11
C ARG A 30 -18.82 -24.87 2.64
N MET A 31 -19.50 -25.64 3.51
CA MET A 31 -20.77 -25.25 4.11
C MET A 31 -20.62 -24.03 5.03
N ARG A 32 -19.60 -23.96 5.87
CA ARG A 32 -19.32 -22.77 6.70
C ARG A 32 -19.02 -21.54 5.87
N MET A 33 -18.19 -21.67 4.81
CA MET A 33 -17.93 -20.56 3.91
C MET A 33 -19.20 -20.12 3.17
N LYS A 34 -20.03 -21.06 2.73
CA LYS A 34 -21.32 -20.78 2.09
C LYS A 34 -22.29 -20.09 3.05
N GLN A 35 -22.40 -20.52 4.31
CA GLN A 35 -23.22 -19.86 5.34
C GLN A 35 -22.78 -18.42 5.61
N ILE A 36 -21.46 -18.15 5.67
CA ILE A 36 -20.95 -16.78 5.85
C ILE A 36 -21.30 -15.92 4.63
N LEU A 37 -21.16 -16.46 3.42
CA LEU A 37 -21.51 -15.75 2.19
C LEU A 37 -23.03 -15.53 2.04
N GLU A 38 -23.86 -16.48 2.41
CA GLU A 38 -25.32 -16.39 2.37
C GLU A 38 -25.91 -15.47 3.44
N SER A 39 -25.24 -15.35 4.60
CA SER A 39 -25.64 -14.41 5.65
C SER A 39 -25.21 -12.96 5.37
N TRP A 40 -24.38 -12.74 4.36
CA TRP A 40 -23.89 -11.41 4.02
C TRP A 40 -24.98 -10.62 3.28
N LYS A 41 -25.33 -9.47 3.87
CA LYS A 41 -26.16 -8.46 3.19
C LYS A 41 -25.23 -7.30 2.77
N PRO A 42 -25.23 -6.92 1.49
CA PRO A 42 -24.43 -5.78 1.05
C PRO A 42 -24.84 -4.54 1.85
N LYS A 43 -23.91 -3.98 2.59
CA LYS A 43 -24.05 -2.61 3.08
C LYS A 43 -23.73 -1.72 1.88
N LEU A 44 -24.75 -1.35 1.13
CA LEU A 44 -24.59 -0.33 0.10
C LEU A 44 -24.08 0.94 0.78
N PRO A 45 -23.01 1.56 0.28
CA PRO A 45 -22.60 2.86 0.81
C PRO A 45 -23.78 3.83 0.65
N PRO A 46 -23.99 4.75 1.61
CA PRO A 46 -25.04 5.76 1.47
C PRO A 46 -24.80 6.54 0.18
N LYS A 47 -25.87 6.81 -0.57
CA LYS A 47 -25.82 7.75 -1.70
C LYS A 47 -25.33 9.09 -1.18
N CYS A 48 -24.17 9.51 -1.63
CA CYS A 48 -23.73 10.88 -1.45
C CYS A 48 -24.20 11.66 -2.71
N GLU A 49 -25.40 12.23 -2.67
CA GLU A 49 -25.80 13.22 -3.65
C GLU A 49 -25.20 14.55 -3.20
N LEU A 50 -24.14 14.98 -3.88
CA LEU A 50 -23.53 16.28 -3.63
C LEU A 50 -24.40 17.36 -4.28
N SER A 51 -24.84 18.32 -3.50
CA SER A 51 -25.47 19.55 -4.00
C SER A 51 -24.39 20.48 -4.59
N VAL A 52 -24.83 21.50 -5.36
CA VAL A 52 -23.93 22.56 -5.85
C VAL A 52 -23.20 23.23 -4.68
N GLU A 53 -23.92 23.46 -3.58
CA GLU A 53 -23.33 24.02 -2.36
C GLU A 53 -22.25 23.12 -1.73
N ASP A 54 -22.41 21.79 -1.80
CA ASP A 54 -21.38 20.86 -1.34
C ASP A 54 -20.12 20.92 -2.21
N VAL A 55 -20.26 21.12 -3.53
CA VAL A 55 -19.14 21.28 -4.46
C VAL A 55 -18.39 22.59 -4.19
N GLU A 56 -19.08 23.69 -3.93
CA GLU A 56 -18.46 24.96 -3.53
C GLU A 56 -17.70 24.82 -2.20
N LYS A 57 -18.27 24.11 -1.24
CA LYS A 57 -17.59 23.78 0.03
C LYS A 57 -16.32 22.98 -0.17
N VAL A 58 -16.24 22.05 -1.14
CA VAL A 58 -15.02 21.29 -1.44
C VAL A 58 -13.88 22.22 -1.85
N GLY A 59 -14.14 23.26 -2.62
CA GLY A 59 -13.14 24.27 -2.97
C GLY A 59 -12.60 25.02 -1.74
N GLN A 60 -13.46 25.39 -0.81
CA GLN A 60 -13.08 26.02 0.46
C GLN A 60 -12.29 25.06 1.34
N GLU A 61 -12.69 23.78 1.42
CA GLU A 61 -11.96 22.75 2.16
C GLU A 61 -10.55 22.54 1.59
N LEU A 62 -10.40 22.54 0.27
CA LEU A 62 -9.08 22.44 -0.36
C LEU A 62 -8.19 23.63 0.00
N SER A 63 -8.75 24.86 -0.04
CA SER A 63 -8.00 26.06 0.34
C SER A 63 -7.60 26.04 1.82
N GLN A 64 -8.46 25.58 2.71
CA GLN A 64 -8.14 25.41 4.13
C GLN A 64 -7.07 24.32 4.33
N PHE A 65 -7.17 23.21 3.60
CA PHE A 65 -6.18 22.13 3.65
C PHE A 65 -4.81 22.60 3.16
N THR A 66 -4.74 23.31 2.02
CA THR A 66 -3.47 23.80 1.48
C THR A 66 -2.81 24.83 2.38
N ALA A 67 -3.61 25.67 3.07
CA ALA A 67 -3.11 26.66 4.01
C ALA A 67 -2.23 26.08 5.13
N TRP A 68 -2.47 24.84 5.54
CA TRP A 68 -1.62 24.14 6.52
C TRP A 68 -0.16 23.99 6.06
N PHE A 69 0.12 24.10 4.77
CA PHE A 69 1.41 23.86 4.16
C PHE A 69 2.08 25.13 3.64
N HIS A 70 1.44 26.30 3.73
CA HIS A 70 1.95 27.57 3.19
C HIS A 70 3.30 27.97 3.79
N ASP A 71 3.50 27.73 5.07
CA ASP A 71 4.75 28.08 5.76
C ASP A 71 5.97 27.32 5.21
N ALA A 72 5.77 26.21 4.49
CA ALA A 72 6.86 25.49 3.85
C ALA A 72 7.43 26.24 2.64
N PHE A 73 6.72 27.27 2.14
CA PHE A 73 7.09 28.06 0.99
C PHE A 73 7.42 29.49 1.43
N GLY A 74 8.63 29.93 1.40
CA GLY A 74 9.01 31.27 1.84
C GLY A 74 8.50 32.42 0.96
N ARG A 75 7.71 32.18 -0.08
CA ARG A 75 7.23 33.15 -1.08
C ARG A 75 5.84 32.82 -1.58
N VAL A 76 5.12 33.84 -2.04
CA VAL A 76 3.74 33.71 -2.56
C VAL A 76 3.67 32.86 -3.83
N GLU A 77 4.58 33.07 -4.80
CA GLU A 77 4.54 32.36 -6.08
C GLU A 77 4.65 30.83 -5.94
N PRO A 78 5.63 30.26 -5.23
CA PRO A 78 5.67 28.81 -5.00
C PRO A 78 4.42 28.27 -4.27
N THR A 79 3.82 29.02 -3.35
CA THR A 79 2.58 28.65 -2.68
C THR A 79 1.42 28.53 -3.68
N GLN A 80 1.24 29.52 -4.53
CA GLN A 80 0.20 29.49 -5.57
C GLN A 80 0.41 28.32 -6.57
N LEU A 81 1.67 28.05 -6.94
CA LEU A 81 2.02 26.92 -7.82
C LEU A 81 1.78 25.58 -7.14
N PHE A 82 2.01 25.47 -5.83
CA PHE A 82 1.68 24.30 -5.03
C PHE A 82 0.17 24.04 -5.04
N GLU A 83 -0.64 25.06 -4.78
CA GLU A 83 -2.10 24.97 -4.83
C GLU A 83 -2.60 24.54 -6.22
N LEU A 84 -2.09 25.20 -7.27
CA LEU A 84 -2.40 24.88 -8.66
C LEU A 84 -2.04 23.44 -8.99
N HIS A 85 -0.86 22.99 -8.55
CA HIS A 85 -0.43 21.60 -8.79
C HIS A 85 -1.33 20.59 -8.07
N LEU A 86 -1.70 20.85 -6.83
CA LEU A 86 -2.59 19.98 -6.06
C LEU A 86 -3.99 19.91 -6.70
N GLN A 87 -4.54 21.04 -7.16
CA GLN A 87 -5.78 21.09 -7.94
C GLN A 87 -5.64 20.25 -9.23
N GLY A 88 -4.48 20.31 -9.89
CA GLY A 88 -4.20 19.52 -11.09
C GLY A 88 -4.18 18.02 -10.84
N LEU A 89 -3.60 17.58 -9.72
CA LEU A 89 -3.62 16.18 -9.31
C LEU A 89 -5.04 15.69 -9.01
N LEU A 90 -5.89 16.55 -8.47
CA LEU A 90 -7.30 16.25 -8.16
C LEU A 90 -8.24 16.43 -9.36
N SER A 91 -7.76 16.95 -10.50
CA SER A 91 -8.57 17.18 -11.70
C SER A 91 -8.78 15.90 -12.51
N GLU A 92 -9.69 15.95 -13.48
CA GLU A 92 -9.93 14.84 -14.45
C GLU A 92 -8.91 14.76 -15.59
N ALA A 93 -7.74 15.39 -15.46
CA ALA A 93 -6.72 15.28 -16.48
C ALA A 93 -6.26 13.82 -16.65
N GLU A 94 -6.30 13.27 -17.86
CA GLU A 94 -5.84 11.91 -18.14
C GLU A 94 -4.35 11.71 -17.77
N ARG A 95 -3.53 12.74 -18.02
CA ARG A 95 -2.13 12.80 -17.61
C ARG A 95 -1.95 13.91 -16.60
N LYS A 96 -1.35 13.59 -15.46
CA LYS A 96 -1.10 14.52 -14.35
C LYS A 96 0.37 14.91 -14.27
N ASN A 97 0.97 15.21 -15.44
CA ASN A 97 2.29 15.82 -15.53
C ASN A 97 2.18 17.35 -15.52
N MET A 98 3.29 18.05 -15.40
CA MET A 98 3.33 19.51 -15.28
C MET A 98 2.70 20.24 -16.48
N GLU A 99 2.93 19.72 -17.68
CA GLU A 99 2.39 20.30 -18.90
C GLU A 99 0.88 20.17 -18.97
N ALA A 100 0.37 18.96 -18.79
CA ALA A 100 -1.07 18.71 -18.83
C ALA A 100 -1.83 19.48 -17.74
N ILE A 101 -1.27 19.56 -16.52
CA ILE A 101 -1.85 20.34 -15.42
C ILE A 101 -1.86 21.83 -15.76
N ALA A 102 -0.76 22.40 -16.25
CA ALA A 102 -0.68 23.80 -16.62
C ALA A 102 -1.68 24.15 -17.73
N LEU A 103 -1.67 23.38 -18.82
CA LEU A 103 -2.55 23.60 -19.97
C LEU A 103 -4.04 23.53 -19.62
N ARG A 104 -4.38 22.64 -18.68
CA ARG A 104 -5.78 22.49 -18.25
C ARG A 104 -6.27 23.63 -17.35
N LEU A 105 -5.42 24.11 -16.43
CA LEU A 105 -5.86 25.01 -15.34
C LEU A 105 -5.50 26.48 -15.57
N ASP A 106 -4.35 26.82 -16.17
CA ASP A 106 -3.86 28.20 -16.22
C ASP A 106 -3.13 28.57 -17.54
N GLY A 107 -2.94 27.60 -18.42
CA GLY A 107 -2.37 27.79 -19.74
C GLY A 107 -0.85 27.56 -19.86
N PRO A 108 -0.30 27.70 -21.09
CA PRO A 108 1.06 27.27 -21.41
C PRO A 108 2.16 28.02 -20.65
N ASN A 109 1.92 29.26 -20.28
CA ASN A 109 2.88 30.11 -19.56
C ASN A 109 3.25 29.55 -18.18
N ARG A 110 2.41 28.70 -17.59
CA ARG A 110 2.63 28.11 -16.27
C ARG A 110 3.44 26.81 -16.30
N VAL A 111 3.60 26.18 -17.46
CA VAL A 111 4.36 24.90 -17.58
C VAL A 111 5.74 25.04 -16.97
N ARG A 112 6.49 26.08 -17.36
CA ARG A 112 7.85 26.31 -16.83
C ARG A 112 7.86 26.59 -15.33
N ASN A 113 6.88 27.31 -14.82
CA ASN A 113 6.80 27.64 -13.40
C ASN A 113 6.52 26.39 -12.56
N LEU A 114 5.60 25.50 -12.99
CA LEU A 114 5.37 24.22 -12.33
C LEU A 114 6.61 23.31 -12.39
N GLN A 115 7.33 23.29 -13.51
CA GLN A 115 8.60 22.55 -13.61
C GLN A 115 9.63 23.07 -12.59
N ARG A 116 9.72 24.41 -12.43
CA ARG A 116 10.61 25.05 -11.47
C ARG A 116 10.18 24.79 -10.03
N LEU A 117 8.88 24.73 -9.74
CA LEU A 117 8.37 24.33 -8.41
C LEU A 117 8.96 22.99 -7.99
N MET A 118 9.02 22.02 -8.89
CA MET A 118 9.50 20.67 -8.58
C MET A 118 11.03 20.59 -8.50
N SER A 119 11.76 21.40 -9.23
CA SER A 119 13.21 21.21 -9.42
C SER A 119 14.10 22.34 -8.91
N GLU A 120 13.59 23.58 -8.83
CA GLU A 120 14.39 24.78 -8.59
C GLU A 120 13.98 25.57 -7.35
N TYR A 121 12.66 25.80 -7.14
CA TYR A 121 12.20 26.56 -6.00
C TYR A 121 12.58 25.90 -4.67
N GLN A 122 12.92 26.73 -3.71
CA GLN A 122 13.20 26.30 -2.37
C GLN A 122 11.90 26.18 -1.57
N TRP A 123 11.69 25.07 -0.93
CA TRP A 123 10.66 24.83 0.06
C TRP A 123 11.19 23.94 1.17
N ASP A 124 10.66 24.11 2.37
CA ASP A 124 11.05 23.30 3.52
C ASP A 124 10.35 21.91 3.45
N GLU A 125 11.03 20.96 2.80
CA GLU A 125 10.55 19.59 2.65
C GLU A 125 10.37 18.88 4.01
N SER A 126 11.16 19.27 5.02
CA SER A 126 11.05 18.73 6.38
C SER A 126 9.77 19.21 7.07
N SER A 127 9.51 20.53 7.01
CA SER A 127 8.27 21.11 7.52
C SER A 127 7.05 20.53 6.81
N MET A 128 7.08 20.46 5.47
CA MET A 128 6.03 19.86 4.66
C MET A 128 5.71 18.41 5.11
N ARG A 129 6.76 17.60 5.32
CA ARG A 129 6.64 16.21 5.77
C ARG A 129 6.02 16.13 7.17
N LYS A 130 6.49 16.91 8.11
CA LYS A 130 5.96 16.95 9.49
C LYS A 130 4.49 17.37 9.52
N ARG A 131 4.12 18.39 8.75
CA ARG A 131 2.73 18.84 8.60
C ARG A 131 1.83 17.76 7.98
N HIS A 132 2.34 17.08 6.96
CA HIS A 132 1.63 15.94 6.39
C HIS A 132 1.32 14.88 7.45
N TRP A 133 2.31 14.49 8.28
CA TRP A 133 2.09 13.52 9.35
C TRP A 133 1.09 14.02 10.40
N GLN A 134 1.15 15.28 10.79
CA GLN A 134 0.21 15.90 11.74
C GLN A 134 -1.24 15.80 11.23
N VAL A 135 -1.50 16.20 9.98
CA VAL A 135 -2.83 16.17 9.39
C VAL A 135 -3.31 14.72 9.23
N ALA A 136 -2.43 13.83 8.81
CA ALA A 136 -2.75 12.41 8.70
C ALA A 136 -3.09 11.79 10.07
N ALA A 137 -2.33 12.11 11.11
CA ALA A 137 -2.58 11.62 12.46
C ALA A 137 -3.93 12.10 13.01
N GLN A 138 -4.27 13.37 12.83
CA GLN A 138 -5.59 13.91 13.23
C GLN A 138 -6.76 13.12 12.61
N SER A 139 -6.57 12.57 11.43
CA SER A 139 -7.60 11.86 10.69
C SER A 139 -7.61 10.35 10.94
N LEU A 140 -6.43 9.76 11.12
CA LEU A 140 -6.22 8.30 11.05
C LEU A 140 -5.78 7.66 12.36
N GLU A 141 -5.17 8.44 13.29
CA GLU A 141 -4.61 7.88 14.52
C GLU A 141 -5.63 6.97 15.22
N ASP A 142 -5.17 5.77 15.61
CA ASP A 142 -5.98 4.75 16.27
C ASP A 142 -5.08 3.68 16.90
N GLU A 143 -5.46 3.15 18.07
CA GLU A 143 -4.74 2.06 18.74
C GLU A 143 -4.67 0.78 17.89
N GLN A 144 -5.64 0.55 17.02
CA GLN A 144 -5.67 -0.56 16.08
C GLN A 144 -4.89 -0.28 14.79
N GLY A 145 -4.16 0.83 14.75
CA GLY A 145 -3.34 1.21 13.60
C GLY A 145 -2.31 0.16 13.23
N VAL A 146 -2.04 0.05 11.92
CA VAL A 146 -1.04 -0.85 11.36
C VAL A 146 -0.22 -0.11 10.30
N TRP A 147 1.08 -0.22 10.43
CA TRP A 147 2.04 0.26 9.45
C TRP A 147 2.25 -0.79 8.37
N SER A 148 2.29 -0.39 7.13
CA SER A 148 2.61 -1.29 6.02
C SER A 148 3.79 -0.74 5.23
N ILE A 149 4.74 -1.62 4.92
CA ILE A 149 5.92 -1.34 4.12
C ILE A 149 5.79 -2.10 2.81
N ASP A 150 5.99 -1.42 1.69
CA ASP A 150 6.03 -2.06 0.39
C ASP A 150 6.86 -1.24 -0.60
N ALA A 151 7.24 -1.85 -1.72
CA ALA A 151 7.91 -1.18 -2.82
C ALA A 151 6.96 -1.06 -4.01
N SER A 152 7.08 0.05 -4.75
CA SER A 152 6.36 0.21 -6.01
C SER A 152 7.32 0.59 -7.12
N GLU A 153 7.16 -0.05 -8.28
CA GLU A 153 7.96 0.18 -9.46
C GLU A 153 7.26 1.10 -10.46
N PHE A 154 8.10 1.87 -11.17
CA PHE A 154 7.69 2.84 -12.17
C PHE A 154 8.46 2.57 -13.48
N PRO A 155 7.88 1.86 -14.44
CA PRO A 155 8.50 1.61 -15.75
C PRO A 155 8.92 2.91 -16.45
N LYS A 156 10.11 2.96 -17.01
CA LYS A 156 10.63 4.11 -17.75
C LYS A 156 11.24 3.67 -19.09
N LYS A 157 10.89 4.38 -20.15
CA LYS A 157 11.48 4.13 -21.48
C LYS A 157 12.92 4.63 -21.58
N GLY A 158 13.19 5.80 -20.98
CA GLY A 158 14.49 6.48 -21.02
C GLY A 158 15.44 6.02 -19.92
N ARG A 159 16.73 6.38 -20.07
CA ARG A 159 17.80 6.07 -19.11
C ARG A 159 18.22 7.28 -18.26
N ALA A 160 17.65 8.46 -18.47
CA ALA A 160 18.10 9.71 -17.85
C ALA A 160 17.47 10.02 -16.50
N SER A 161 16.43 9.27 -16.10
CA SER A 161 15.76 9.51 -14.81
C SER A 161 16.59 8.94 -13.64
N VAL A 162 16.57 9.62 -12.51
CA VAL A 162 17.25 9.20 -11.28
C VAL A 162 16.83 7.79 -10.86
N GLY A 163 17.77 6.94 -10.46
CA GLY A 163 17.49 5.59 -9.94
C GLY A 163 17.01 4.57 -10.98
N VAL A 164 16.95 4.94 -12.27
CA VAL A 164 16.51 4.02 -13.32
C VAL A 164 17.60 2.99 -13.65
N ALA A 165 17.20 1.72 -13.68
CA ALA A 165 18.06 0.60 -14.08
C ALA A 165 17.18 -0.60 -14.49
N PRO A 166 17.72 -1.61 -15.18
CA PRO A 166 17.09 -2.90 -15.33
C PRO A 166 16.96 -3.57 -13.94
N GLN A 167 15.74 -3.77 -13.49
CA GLN A 167 15.40 -4.43 -12.22
C GLN A 167 14.04 -5.10 -12.33
N TYR A 168 13.73 -6.02 -11.41
CA TYR A 168 12.41 -6.65 -11.41
C TYR A 168 11.32 -5.60 -11.24
N CYS A 169 10.35 -5.63 -12.12
CA CYS A 169 9.21 -4.73 -12.13
C CYS A 169 7.94 -5.54 -11.89
N GLY A 170 7.39 -5.47 -10.69
CA GLY A 170 6.20 -6.23 -10.30
C GLY A 170 4.99 -5.92 -11.18
N ALA A 171 4.83 -4.66 -11.61
CA ALA A 171 3.76 -4.24 -12.50
C ALA A 171 3.82 -4.92 -13.88
N LEU A 172 5.00 -5.34 -14.35
CA LEU A 172 5.21 -6.02 -15.62
C LEU A 172 5.49 -7.52 -15.47
N GLY A 173 5.67 -8.02 -14.25
CA GLY A 173 6.01 -9.42 -13.95
C GLY A 173 7.37 -9.88 -14.49
N GLN A 174 8.26 -8.95 -14.88
CA GLN A 174 9.56 -9.24 -15.48
C GLN A 174 10.61 -8.18 -15.14
N THR A 175 11.88 -8.47 -15.46
CA THR A 175 12.94 -7.46 -15.39
C THR A 175 12.73 -6.42 -16.48
N ALA A 176 12.64 -5.14 -16.08
CA ALA A 176 12.44 -4.03 -16.99
C ALA A 176 13.22 -2.80 -16.52
N ASN A 177 13.43 -1.85 -17.42
CA ASN A 177 14.02 -0.56 -17.09
C ASN A 177 13.00 0.25 -16.28
N CYS A 178 13.21 0.36 -14.99
CA CYS A 178 12.28 1.03 -14.07
C CYS A 178 13.00 1.73 -12.92
N GLN A 179 12.27 2.64 -12.27
CA GLN A 179 12.58 3.13 -10.93
C GLN A 179 11.82 2.30 -9.90
N SER A 180 12.33 2.22 -8.67
CA SER A 180 11.63 1.60 -7.56
C SER A 180 11.66 2.53 -6.35
N GLY A 181 10.55 2.72 -5.68
CA GLY A 181 10.45 3.45 -4.42
C GLY A 181 10.02 2.54 -3.29
N VAL A 182 10.48 2.81 -2.07
CA VAL A 182 9.99 2.21 -0.82
C VAL A 182 9.01 3.17 -0.19
N PHE A 183 7.88 2.67 0.30
CA PHE A 183 6.76 3.45 0.80
C PHE A 183 6.32 2.95 2.17
N ILE A 184 5.85 3.87 3.00
CA ILE A 184 5.20 3.59 4.28
C ILE A 184 3.75 4.06 4.19
N CYS A 185 2.84 3.14 4.50
CA CYS A 185 1.41 3.40 4.63
C CYS A 185 1.00 3.19 6.09
N TYR A 186 0.11 4.04 6.59
CA TYR A 186 -0.59 3.80 7.85
C TYR A 186 -2.05 3.51 7.56
N SER A 187 -2.58 2.47 8.18
CA SER A 187 -3.98 2.05 8.05
C SER A 187 -4.62 1.85 9.42
N SER A 188 -5.86 2.30 9.56
CA SER A 188 -6.67 2.16 10.77
C SER A 188 -8.14 1.90 10.40
N PRO A 189 -9.04 1.67 11.37
CA PRO A 189 -10.47 1.59 11.09
C PRO A 189 -11.07 2.86 10.46
N LYS A 190 -10.37 4.00 10.56
CA LYS A 190 -10.79 5.30 9.99
C LYS A 190 -10.43 5.44 8.51
N GLY A 191 -9.41 4.73 8.02
CA GLY A 191 -8.92 4.78 6.64
C GLY A 191 -7.44 4.44 6.52
N HIS A 192 -6.82 4.84 5.42
CA HIS A 192 -5.39 4.58 5.16
C HIS A 192 -4.81 5.68 4.27
N ALA A 193 -3.51 5.94 4.44
CA ALA A 193 -2.77 6.90 3.62
C ALA A 193 -1.28 6.55 3.53
N LEU A 194 -0.66 6.92 2.41
CA LEU A 194 0.80 6.92 2.27
C LEU A 194 1.38 8.08 3.07
N LEU A 195 2.36 7.82 3.92
CA LEU A 195 2.94 8.84 4.80
C LEU A 195 4.34 9.28 4.39
N ASP A 196 5.13 8.36 3.87
CA ASP A 196 6.47 8.69 3.42
C ASP A 196 6.97 7.73 2.34
N SER A 197 8.03 8.17 1.62
CA SER A 197 8.65 7.34 0.59
C SER A 197 10.12 7.70 0.39
N ARG A 198 10.88 6.75 -0.18
CA ARG A 198 12.26 6.94 -0.58
C ARG A 198 12.54 6.25 -1.90
N LEU A 199 13.16 6.97 -2.84
CA LEU A 199 13.62 6.39 -4.07
C LEU A 199 14.79 5.43 -3.80
N TYR A 200 14.67 4.21 -4.28
CA TYR A 200 15.77 3.23 -4.27
C TYR A 200 16.74 3.52 -5.39
N LEU A 201 18.02 3.59 -5.05
CA LEU A 201 19.12 3.69 -6.01
C LEU A 201 19.78 2.32 -6.14
N PRO A 202 19.66 1.63 -7.28
CA PRO A 202 20.38 0.38 -7.54
C PRO A 202 21.89 0.53 -7.37
N LYS A 203 22.58 -0.53 -6.98
CA LYS A 203 24.03 -0.50 -6.67
C LYS A 203 24.88 0.08 -7.80
N CYS A 204 24.49 -0.15 -9.05
CA CYS A 204 25.19 0.41 -10.22
C CYS A 204 25.24 1.96 -10.22
N TRP A 205 24.30 2.65 -9.56
CA TRP A 205 24.33 4.10 -9.44
C TRP A 205 25.48 4.62 -8.58
N PHE A 206 26.18 3.77 -7.86
CA PHE A 206 27.34 4.10 -7.02
C PHE A 206 28.69 3.74 -7.69
N GLU A 207 28.64 3.13 -8.86
CA GLU A 207 29.83 2.84 -9.67
C GLU A 207 30.35 4.13 -10.38
N PRO A 208 31.64 4.18 -10.71
CA PRO A 208 32.27 5.36 -11.33
C PRO A 208 31.56 5.86 -12.60
N GLU A 209 31.02 4.93 -13.42
CA GLU A 209 30.33 5.21 -14.68
C GLU A 209 29.05 6.03 -14.49
N PHE A 210 28.45 5.99 -13.28
CA PHE A 210 27.25 6.73 -12.97
C PHE A 210 27.52 8.09 -12.28
N GLN A 211 28.77 8.46 -12.03
CA GLN A 211 29.10 9.69 -11.30
C GLN A 211 28.51 10.94 -11.97
N GLU A 212 28.67 11.08 -13.27
CA GLU A 212 28.14 12.21 -14.01
C GLU A 212 26.60 12.25 -13.99
N ARG A 213 25.96 11.09 -14.12
CA ARG A 213 24.50 10.95 -13.98
C ARG A 213 23.99 11.33 -12.60
N ARG A 214 24.71 10.95 -11.55
CA ARG A 214 24.35 11.37 -10.17
C ARG A 214 24.34 12.87 -10.04
N LYS A 215 25.31 13.59 -10.61
CA LYS A 215 25.36 15.06 -10.65
C LYS A 215 24.19 15.62 -11.46
N GLN A 216 23.96 15.14 -12.67
CA GLN A 216 22.84 15.58 -13.51
C GLN A 216 21.47 15.36 -12.86
N CYS A 217 21.30 14.25 -12.15
CA CYS A 217 20.10 13.95 -11.38
C CYS A 217 20.03 14.68 -10.04
N ARG A 218 21.05 15.46 -9.68
CA ARG A 218 21.13 16.20 -8.40
C ARG A 218 20.94 15.30 -7.18
N ILE A 219 21.55 14.12 -7.21
CA ILE A 219 21.57 13.24 -6.03
C ILE A 219 22.49 13.87 -5.00
N PRO A 220 22.06 14.02 -3.72
CA PRO A 220 22.92 14.58 -2.68
C PRO A 220 24.25 13.81 -2.57
N GLU A 221 25.37 14.51 -2.46
CA GLU A 221 26.71 13.90 -2.45
C GLU A 221 26.90 12.87 -1.34
N LYS A 222 26.30 13.12 -0.17
CA LYS A 222 26.34 12.23 1.00
C LYS A 222 25.50 10.97 0.85
N THR A 223 24.77 10.79 -0.27
CA THR A 223 23.93 9.61 -0.48
C THR A 223 24.80 8.38 -0.71
N THR A 224 24.66 7.39 0.16
CA THR A 224 25.30 6.06 0.07
C THR A 224 24.32 5.01 -0.44
N PHE A 225 24.85 3.89 -0.89
CA PHE A 225 24.02 2.74 -1.24
C PHE A 225 23.26 2.24 -0.01
N LYS A 226 21.98 1.95 -0.18
CA LYS A 226 21.12 1.32 0.81
C LYS A 226 20.19 0.32 0.14
N THR A 227 20.00 -0.80 0.80
CA THR A 227 18.97 -1.78 0.42
C THR A 227 17.56 -1.21 0.63
N LYS A 228 16.56 -1.82 0.02
CA LYS A 228 15.15 -1.43 0.26
C LYS A 228 14.76 -1.59 1.74
N GLN A 229 15.32 -2.56 2.42
CA GLN A 229 15.11 -2.84 3.83
C GLN A 229 15.66 -1.71 4.72
N GLU A 230 16.91 -1.29 4.50
CA GLU A 230 17.51 -0.16 5.21
C GLU A 230 16.74 1.14 4.96
N LEU A 231 16.29 1.38 3.72
CA LEU A 231 15.44 2.54 3.41
C LEU A 231 14.10 2.49 4.15
N ALA A 232 13.51 1.30 4.29
CA ALA A 232 12.27 1.13 5.03
C ALA A 232 12.43 1.48 6.52
N LEU A 233 13.52 1.02 7.16
CA LEU A 233 13.83 1.36 8.56
C LEU A 233 14.07 2.87 8.75
N GLU A 234 14.79 3.50 7.82
CA GLU A 234 15.01 4.96 7.84
C GLU A 234 13.72 5.77 7.69
N LEU A 235 12.77 5.27 6.95
CA LEU A 235 11.46 5.93 6.80
C LEU A 235 10.57 5.70 8.03
N LEU A 236 10.60 4.49 8.56
CA LEU A 236 9.71 4.07 9.65
C LEU A 236 10.12 4.68 10.99
N LYS A 237 11.43 4.69 11.29
CA LYS A 237 11.95 5.15 12.58
C LYS A 237 11.48 6.56 12.98
N PRO A 238 11.59 7.60 12.13
CA PRO A 238 11.11 8.94 12.49
C PRO A 238 9.59 9.02 12.66
N LEU A 239 8.82 8.17 11.94
CA LEU A 239 7.37 8.09 12.06
C LEU A 239 6.96 7.51 13.43
N LEU A 240 7.61 6.44 13.87
CA LEU A 240 7.37 5.84 15.18
C LEU A 240 7.82 6.79 16.31
N GLU A 241 9.00 7.39 16.19
CA GLU A 241 9.54 8.37 17.16
C GLU A 241 8.67 9.64 17.27
N SER A 242 7.88 9.96 16.25
CA SER A 242 6.98 11.12 16.29
C SER A 242 5.86 10.97 17.32
N ASN A 243 5.55 9.75 17.76
CA ASN A 243 4.48 9.41 18.69
C ASN A 243 3.09 10.01 18.31
N GLN A 244 2.87 10.29 17.03
CA GLN A 244 1.62 10.88 16.55
C GLN A 244 0.56 9.83 16.17
N PHE A 245 0.99 8.58 15.99
CA PHE A 245 0.13 7.49 15.52
C PHE A 245 0.13 6.34 16.53
N GLY A 246 -1.04 5.81 16.82
CA GLY A 246 -1.18 4.58 17.60
C GLY A 246 -0.87 3.33 16.82
N GLY A 247 -0.97 2.18 17.52
CA GLY A 247 -0.73 0.87 16.94
C GLY A 247 0.73 0.43 16.96
N LYS A 248 0.91 -0.86 17.25
CA LYS A 248 2.25 -1.47 17.39
C LYS A 248 2.62 -2.41 16.26
N TRP A 249 1.72 -2.59 15.29
CA TRP A 249 1.91 -3.58 14.23
C TRP A 249 2.48 -3.00 12.97
N ILE A 250 3.41 -3.73 12.38
CA ILE A 250 4.02 -3.39 11.12
C ILE A 250 3.98 -4.62 10.20
N THR A 251 3.62 -4.43 8.94
CA THR A 251 3.52 -5.50 7.94
C THR A 251 4.41 -5.21 6.74
N GLY A 252 4.90 -6.27 6.11
CA GLY A 252 5.68 -6.19 4.87
C GLY A 252 5.50 -7.45 4.03
N ASP A 253 5.83 -7.35 2.75
CA ASP A 253 5.82 -8.47 1.83
C ASP A 253 7.04 -9.40 1.99
N CYS A 254 7.15 -10.42 1.14
CA CYS A 254 8.25 -11.38 1.17
C CYS A 254 9.64 -10.75 0.93
N SER A 255 9.74 -9.58 0.29
CA SER A 255 11.01 -8.91 0.06
C SER A 255 11.61 -8.39 1.37
N PHE A 256 10.75 -8.03 2.32
CA PHE A 256 11.13 -7.60 3.66
C PHE A 256 11.19 -8.79 4.64
N GLY A 257 10.19 -9.66 4.64
CA GLY A 257 10.09 -10.76 5.59
C GLY A 257 11.14 -11.87 5.41
N ASN A 258 11.74 -12.02 4.24
CA ASN A 258 12.82 -12.98 4.01
C ASN A 258 14.21 -12.49 4.46
N THR A 259 14.35 -11.22 4.84
CA THR A 259 15.64 -10.63 5.23
C THR A 259 15.79 -10.68 6.75
N GLU A 260 16.65 -11.55 7.24
CA GLU A 260 16.86 -11.78 8.69
C GLU A 260 17.33 -10.51 9.38
N SER A 261 18.40 -9.88 8.90
CA SER A 261 18.93 -8.63 9.47
C SER A 261 17.88 -7.54 9.59
N PHE A 262 16.96 -7.43 8.63
CA PHE A 262 15.85 -6.49 8.69
C PHE A 262 14.89 -6.79 9.85
N LEU A 263 14.57 -8.06 10.08
CA LEU A 263 13.68 -8.46 11.18
C LEU A 263 14.38 -8.39 12.55
N GLU A 264 15.72 -8.45 12.61
CA GLU A 264 16.52 -8.28 13.84
C GLU A 264 16.65 -6.82 14.24
N GLU A 265 16.78 -5.90 13.27
CA GLU A 265 16.85 -4.45 13.50
C GLU A 265 15.47 -3.81 13.77
N TRP A 266 14.44 -4.64 13.97
CA TRP A 266 13.07 -4.19 14.18
C TRP A 266 12.92 -3.38 15.47
N PRO A 267 12.13 -2.29 15.49
CA PRO A 267 11.90 -1.51 16.70
C PRO A 267 11.34 -2.35 17.85
N GLN A 268 11.99 -2.32 19.02
CA GLN A 268 11.73 -3.21 20.15
C GLN A 268 10.29 -3.17 20.68
N ASP A 269 9.63 -2.00 20.60
CA ASP A 269 8.27 -1.78 21.11
C ASP A 269 7.18 -2.10 20.07
N SER A 270 7.54 -2.73 18.95
CA SER A 270 6.61 -3.03 17.87
C SER A 270 6.61 -4.51 17.50
N TYR A 271 5.46 -4.95 16.97
CA TYR A 271 5.29 -6.29 16.45
C TYR A 271 5.26 -6.27 14.93
N TYR A 272 5.87 -7.26 14.31
CA TYR A 272 5.72 -7.43 12.88
C TYR A 272 4.85 -8.65 12.53
N LEU A 273 4.23 -8.59 11.37
CA LEU A 273 3.68 -9.71 10.63
C LEU A 273 4.18 -9.58 9.18
N ALA A 274 5.31 -10.23 8.89
CA ALA A 274 5.99 -10.12 7.59
C ALA A 274 5.78 -11.38 6.75
N GLU A 275 5.31 -11.22 5.51
CA GLU A 275 5.16 -12.35 4.58
C GLU A 275 6.52 -12.95 4.25
N ILE A 276 6.59 -14.28 4.11
CA ILE A 276 7.82 -15.03 3.78
C ILE A 276 7.58 -16.00 2.63
N ALA A 277 8.66 -16.38 1.96
CA ALA A 277 8.61 -17.38 0.88
C ALA A 277 8.30 -18.79 1.43
N CYS A 278 7.57 -19.58 0.66
CA CYS A 278 7.27 -20.99 0.99
C CYS A 278 8.54 -21.85 1.15
N THR A 279 9.65 -21.44 0.54
CA THR A 279 10.95 -22.09 0.58
C THR A 279 11.78 -21.73 1.82
N ARG A 280 11.34 -20.75 2.63
CA ARG A 280 12.03 -20.35 3.86
C ARG A 280 12.16 -21.55 4.80
N LYS A 281 13.36 -21.78 5.34
CA LYS A 281 13.61 -22.80 6.36
C LYS A 281 13.20 -22.29 7.74
N VAL A 282 12.59 -23.20 8.51
CA VAL A 282 12.24 -22.99 9.91
C VAL A 282 12.45 -24.27 10.70
N TRP A 283 12.60 -24.16 12.01
CA TRP A 283 12.74 -25.29 12.94
C TRP A 283 11.54 -25.31 13.86
N VAL A 284 10.93 -26.47 14.02
CA VAL A 284 9.66 -26.58 14.75
C VAL A 284 9.92 -27.16 16.14
N LYS A 285 9.28 -26.56 17.16
CA LYS A 285 9.37 -26.98 18.58
C LYS A 285 8.45 -28.18 18.91
N ALA A 286 7.67 -28.70 17.98
CA ALA A 286 6.62 -29.67 18.26
C ALA A 286 7.13 -31.13 18.37
N THR A 287 6.35 -31.96 19.08
CA THR A 287 6.52 -33.42 19.13
C THR A 287 6.01 -34.06 17.83
N GLY A 288 6.49 -35.25 17.50
CA GLY A 288 6.02 -36.01 16.32
C GLY A 288 6.64 -35.59 14.98
N ILE A 289 7.70 -34.78 15.00
CA ILE A 289 8.45 -34.36 13.80
C ILE A 289 9.67 -35.26 13.60
N SER A 290 10.06 -35.52 12.35
CA SER A 290 11.22 -36.33 12.01
C SER A 290 12.51 -35.76 12.65
N ALA A 291 13.43 -36.63 13.05
CA ALA A 291 14.72 -36.22 13.61
C ALA A 291 15.48 -35.29 12.66
N LYS A 292 15.40 -35.54 11.36
CA LYS A 292 16.01 -34.72 10.32
C LYS A 292 15.49 -33.26 10.35
N TRP A 293 14.17 -33.05 10.52
CA TRP A 293 13.63 -31.70 10.57
C TRP A 293 13.94 -30.97 11.88
N LYS A 294 14.19 -31.73 12.96
CA LYS A 294 14.66 -31.15 14.22
C LYS A 294 16.09 -30.60 14.10
N THR A 295 16.96 -31.25 13.29
CA THR A 295 18.37 -30.85 13.13
C THR A 295 18.58 -29.88 11.97
N GLU A 296 18.04 -30.19 10.79
CA GLU A 296 18.29 -29.45 9.54
C GLU A 296 17.23 -28.39 9.23
N GLY A 297 16.13 -28.35 10.01
CA GLY A 297 14.95 -27.56 9.69
C GLY A 297 14.13 -28.14 8.53
N CYS A 298 13.02 -27.53 8.24
CA CYS A 298 12.18 -27.85 7.09
C CYS A 298 11.70 -26.55 6.41
N THR A 299 11.33 -26.62 5.13
CA THR A 299 10.71 -25.47 4.49
C THR A 299 9.29 -25.26 5.03
N VAL A 300 8.82 -24.02 5.03
CA VAL A 300 7.48 -23.68 5.48
C VAL A 300 6.42 -24.48 4.70
N GLU A 301 6.63 -24.70 3.41
CA GLU A 301 5.76 -25.54 2.58
C GLU A 301 5.73 -27.01 3.06
N GLN A 302 6.87 -27.54 3.51
CA GLN A 302 6.93 -28.91 4.04
C GLN A 302 6.10 -29.09 5.30
N LEU A 303 5.94 -28.03 6.12
CA LEU A 303 5.09 -28.05 7.33
C LEU A 303 3.61 -28.33 7.01
N LEU A 304 3.13 -27.99 5.82
CA LEU A 304 1.76 -28.32 5.42
C LEU A 304 1.47 -29.83 5.42
N LYS A 305 2.50 -30.66 5.28
CA LYS A 305 2.39 -32.12 5.31
C LYS A 305 2.15 -32.65 6.72
N VAL A 306 2.47 -31.86 7.75
CA VAL A 306 2.33 -32.24 9.17
C VAL A 306 0.99 -31.75 9.70
N LYS A 307 -0.08 -32.45 9.35
CA LYS A 307 -1.47 -32.01 9.60
C LYS A 307 -1.81 -31.80 11.06
N HIS A 308 -1.23 -32.56 11.98
CA HIS A 308 -1.53 -32.47 13.41
C HIS A 308 -1.01 -31.19 14.07
N LEU A 309 -0.07 -30.47 13.41
CA LEU A 309 0.43 -29.17 13.89
C LEU A 309 -0.44 -27.99 13.49
N LEU A 310 -1.33 -28.18 12.52
CA LEU A 310 -2.06 -27.09 11.89
C LEU A 310 -3.56 -27.18 12.22
N ASN A 311 -3.98 -26.41 13.23
CA ASN A 311 -5.38 -26.23 13.54
C ASN A 311 -5.95 -25.09 12.68
N TRP A 312 -6.60 -25.45 11.56
CA TRP A 312 -7.19 -24.51 10.64
C TRP A 312 -8.53 -23.96 11.12
N GLN A 313 -8.62 -22.65 11.21
CA GLN A 313 -9.84 -21.91 11.58
C GLN A 313 -10.21 -20.93 10.49
N THR A 314 -11.50 -20.84 10.15
CA THR A 314 -12.00 -19.89 9.15
C THR A 314 -12.34 -18.57 9.82
N HIS A 315 -11.76 -17.48 9.28
CA HIS A 315 -11.98 -16.13 9.78
C HIS A 315 -12.37 -15.19 8.64
N LYS A 316 -13.22 -14.23 8.95
CA LYS A 316 -13.48 -13.06 8.11
C LYS A 316 -12.35 -12.05 8.32
N ILE A 317 -11.76 -11.58 7.21
CA ILE A 317 -10.67 -10.61 7.22
C ILE A 317 -11.23 -9.19 7.12
N SER A 318 -12.09 -8.95 6.12
CA SER A 318 -12.68 -7.63 5.85
C SER A 318 -13.99 -7.77 5.08
N GLU A 319 -14.70 -6.65 4.91
CA GLU A 319 -15.77 -6.54 3.92
C GLU A 319 -15.15 -6.24 2.54
N GLY A 320 -15.60 -6.94 1.52
CA GLY A 320 -15.26 -6.67 0.13
C GLY A 320 -16.50 -6.22 -0.64
N GLU A 321 -16.31 -5.63 -1.81
CA GLU A 321 -17.41 -5.17 -2.69
C GLU A 321 -18.36 -6.31 -3.11
N LYS A 322 -17.82 -7.52 -3.27
CA LYS A 322 -18.57 -8.72 -3.70
C LYS A 322 -18.91 -9.64 -2.52
N GLY A 323 -18.73 -9.20 -1.29
CA GLY A 323 -18.98 -10.00 -0.11
C GLY A 323 -17.80 -10.03 0.86
N PRO A 324 -17.96 -10.70 2.03
CA PRO A 324 -16.91 -10.80 3.03
C PRO A 324 -15.71 -11.55 2.46
N ILE A 325 -14.52 -11.00 2.68
CA ILE A 325 -13.26 -11.69 2.38
C ILE A 325 -12.98 -12.65 3.53
N VAL A 326 -12.99 -13.93 3.23
CA VAL A 326 -12.84 -15.02 4.19
C VAL A 326 -11.66 -15.90 3.81
N ALA A 327 -10.86 -16.30 4.80
CA ALA A 327 -9.80 -17.27 4.60
C ALA A 327 -9.67 -18.23 5.80
N ALA A 328 -9.06 -19.38 5.56
CA ALA A 328 -8.68 -20.28 6.65
C ALA A 328 -7.27 -19.94 7.11
N PHE A 329 -7.09 -19.89 8.44
CA PHE A 329 -5.83 -19.59 9.10
C PHE A 329 -5.42 -20.73 10.01
N ALA A 330 -4.11 -20.97 10.08
CA ALA A 330 -3.46 -21.80 11.08
C ALA A 330 -2.21 -21.11 11.57
N ARG A 331 -1.78 -21.39 12.80
CA ARG A 331 -0.51 -20.87 13.32
C ARG A 331 0.26 -21.94 14.07
N VAL A 332 1.57 -21.82 14.09
CA VAL A 332 2.47 -22.71 14.80
C VAL A 332 3.70 -21.94 15.30
N ARG A 333 4.24 -22.32 16.44
CA ARG A 333 5.52 -21.75 16.93
C ARG A 333 6.68 -22.42 16.21
N VAL A 334 7.57 -21.60 15.69
CA VAL A 334 8.77 -22.04 14.98
C VAL A 334 9.96 -21.21 15.43
N TYR A 335 11.15 -21.76 15.25
CA TYR A 335 12.39 -20.97 15.27
C TYR A 335 12.74 -20.59 13.84
N TRP A 336 13.13 -19.36 13.62
CA TRP A 336 13.49 -18.85 12.30
C TRP A 336 14.99 -18.99 11.99
N SER A 337 15.80 -19.28 13.02
CA SER A 337 17.24 -19.54 12.96
C SER A 337 17.58 -20.95 13.43
N ALA A 338 18.71 -21.49 12.95
CA ALA A 338 19.25 -22.78 13.38
C ALA A 338 19.70 -22.80 14.84
N GLU A 339 19.98 -21.65 15.42
CA GLU A 339 20.40 -21.52 16.83
C GLU A 339 19.31 -21.89 17.82
N ARG A 340 18.04 -21.71 17.43
CA ARG A 340 16.86 -22.13 18.20
C ARG A 340 16.85 -21.59 19.63
N THR A 341 17.22 -20.32 19.78
CA THR A 341 17.14 -19.60 21.06
C THR A 341 15.73 -19.05 21.27
N PRO A 342 15.33 -18.69 22.51
CA PRO A 342 14.04 -18.03 22.73
C PRO A 342 13.85 -16.78 21.89
N GLU A 343 14.94 -16.03 21.62
CA GLU A 343 14.92 -14.80 20.81
C GLU A 343 14.61 -15.08 19.34
N THR A 344 14.86 -16.31 18.88
CA THR A 344 14.56 -16.73 17.49
C THR A 344 13.20 -17.41 17.35
N GLU A 345 12.43 -17.56 18.42
CA GLU A 345 11.10 -18.15 18.39
C GLU A 345 10.05 -17.17 17.86
N ARG A 346 9.24 -17.61 16.89
CA ARG A 346 8.28 -16.77 16.16
C ARG A 346 6.95 -17.51 15.96
N TRP A 347 5.87 -16.77 15.80
CA TRP A 347 4.66 -17.29 15.18
C TRP A 347 4.87 -17.42 13.67
N LEU A 348 4.59 -18.59 13.13
CA LEU A 348 4.36 -18.81 11.71
C LEU A 348 2.84 -18.84 11.50
N LEU A 349 2.31 -17.84 10.81
CA LEU A 349 0.92 -17.76 10.40
C LEU A 349 0.79 -18.28 8.97
N LEU A 350 -0.16 -19.17 8.76
CA LEU A 350 -0.53 -19.71 7.45
C LEU A 350 -1.93 -19.20 7.11
N ARG A 351 -2.10 -18.64 5.93
CA ARG A 351 -3.39 -18.18 5.40
C ARG A 351 -3.69 -18.92 4.11
N ASN A 352 -4.83 -19.58 4.04
CA ASN A 352 -5.33 -20.25 2.84
C ASN A 352 -6.58 -19.51 2.37
N ASP A 353 -6.48 -18.74 1.30
CA ASP A 353 -7.56 -17.97 0.71
C ASP A 353 -8.47 -18.80 -0.20
N ALA A 354 -9.45 -18.16 -0.82
CA ALA A 354 -10.39 -18.82 -1.73
C ALA A 354 -9.73 -19.38 -3.01
N THR A 355 -8.54 -18.88 -3.38
CA THR A 355 -7.78 -19.36 -4.55
C THR A 355 -6.92 -20.58 -4.23
N HIS A 356 -6.97 -21.06 -2.99
CA HIS A 356 -6.13 -22.13 -2.45
C HIS A 356 -4.62 -21.85 -2.49
N LYS A 357 -4.22 -20.60 -2.73
CA LYS A 357 -2.83 -20.17 -2.50
C LYS A 357 -2.61 -19.98 -1.02
N ILE A 358 -1.57 -20.63 -0.51
CA ILE A 358 -1.21 -20.48 0.90
C ILE A 358 -0.15 -19.40 1.00
N LYS A 359 -0.43 -18.38 1.82
CA LYS A 359 0.50 -17.34 2.22
C LYS A 359 1.05 -17.68 3.60
N TYR A 360 2.29 -17.30 3.83
CA TYR A 360 3.04 -17.56 5.05
C TYR A 360 3.58 -16.25 5.58
N ALA A 361 3.49 -16.04 6.89
CA ALA A 361 4.06 -14.87 7.53
C ALA A 361 4.69 -15.23 8.87
N LEU A 362 5.80 -14.58 9.22
CA LEU A 362 6.43 -14.65 10.53
C LEU A 362 6.01 -13.46 11.39
N SER A 363 5.93 -13.68 12.70
CA SER A 363 5.64 -12.62 13.67
C SER A 363 6.41 -12.83 14.98
N ASN A 364 6.93 -11.72 15.52
CA ASN A 364 7.53 -11.64 16.87
C ASN A 364 6.50 -11.37 17.98
N ALA A 365 5.23 -11.42 17.66
CA ALA A 365 4.17 -11.16 18.64
C ALA A 365 4.22 -12.14 19.84
N PRO A 366 3.79 -11.70 21.04
CA PRO A 366 3.71 -12.53 22.23
C PRO A 366 2.90 -13.82 22.06
N ASP A 367 3.16 -14.80 22.92
CA ASP A 367 2.53 -16.12 22.86
C ASP A 367 1.01 -16.07 23.05
N ASP A 368 0.55 -15.15 23.87
CA ASP A 368 -0.86 -14.91 24.21
C ASP A 368 -1.62 -14.12 23.13
N THR A 369 -0.95 -13.65 22.08
CA THR A 369 -1.59 -12.89 20.99
C THR A 369 -2.76 -13.69 20.40
N PRO A 370 -4.00 -13.17 20.43
CA PRO A 370 -5.15 -13.88 19.88
C PRO A 370 -5.04 -14.13 18.36
N MET A 371 -5.53 -15.28 17.87
CA MET A 371 -5.59 -15.55 16.42
C MET A 371 -6.33 -14.43 15.67
N LYS A 372 -7.41 -13.90 16.24
CA LYS A 372 -8.19 -12.80 15.65
C LYS A 372 -7.33 -11.57 15.35
N GLU A 373 -6.36 -11.28 16.20
CA GLU A 373 -5.46 -10.15 16.03
C GLU A 373 -4.48 -10.41 14.85
N LEU A 374 -3.87 -11.59 14.77
CA LEU A 374 -3.02 -11.96 13.64
C LEU A 374 -3.80 -11.94 12.31
N VAL A 375 -5.07 -12.37 12.33
CA VAL A 375 -5.97 -12.30 11.16
C VAL A 375 -6.21 -10.85 10.75
N ARG A 376 -6.55 -9.97 11.70
CA ARG A 376 -6.77 -8.53 11.48
C ARG A 376 -5.55 -7.89 10.80
N VAL A 377 -4.38 -8.12 11.40
CA VAL A 377 -3.11 -7.55 10.91
C VAL A 377 -2.75 -8.11 9.53
N SER A 378 -3.00 -9.40 9.27
CA SER A 378 -2.74 -9.97 7.94
C SER A 378 -3.58 -9.33 6.82
N GLY A 379 -4.75 -8.79 7.16
CA GLY A 379 -5.60 -8.04 6.23
C GLY A 379 -5.16 -6.59 6.05
N ALA A 380 -4.47 -6.04 7.04
CA ALA A 380 -4.08 -4.63 7.06
C ALA A 380 -2.87 -4.31 6.14
N ARG A 381 -2.24 -5.28 5.49
CA ARG A 381 -1.23 -5.03 4.46
C ARG A 381 -1.85 -4.59 3.12
N TRP A 382 -3.03 -5.10 2.78
CA TRP A 382 -3.68 -4.79 1.50
C TRP A 382 -3.94 -3.29 1.24
N PRO A 383 -4.22 -2.43 2.23
CA PRO A 383 -4.37 -0.99 2.04
C PRO A 383 -3.24 -0.30 1.29
N ILE A 384 -1.95 -0.69 1.47
CA ILE A 384 -0.85 -0.05 0.73
C ILE A 384 -0.91 -0.38 -0.77
N GLU A 385 -1.29 -1.61 -1.15
CA GLU A 385 -1.48 -2.01 -2.54
C GLU A 385 -2.64 -1.20 -3.18
N ARG A 386 -3.70 -0.96 -2.40
CA ARG A 386 -4.82 -0.12 -2.81
C ARG A 386 -4.41 1.35 -2.99
N CYS A 387 -3.61 1.92 -2.08
CA CYS A 387 -3.02 3.24 -2.27
C CYS A 387 -2.27 3.32 -3.62
N PHE A 388 -1.39 2.35 -3.91
CA PHE A 388 -0.66 2.36 -5.18
C PHE A 388 -1.58 2.29 -6.40
N GLN A 389 -2.62 1.48 -6.35
CA GLN A 389 -3.58 1.36 -7.43
C GLN A 389 -4.35 2.66 -7.63
N GLU A 390 -4.95 3.20 -6.57
CA GLU A 390 -5.76 4.42 -6.62
C GLU A 390 -4.90 5.64 -6.97
N ASP A 391 -3.72 5.78 -6.37
CA ASP A 391 -2.86 6.94 -6.64
C ASP A 391 -2.26 6.92 -8.04
N LYS A 392 -1.99 5.74 -8.62
CA LYS A 392 -1.55 5.65 -10.03
C LYS A 392 -2.69 5.96 -10.99
N SER A 393 -3.90 5.43 -10.77
CA SER A 393 -5.04 5.64 -11.66
C SER A 393 -5.63 7.06 -11.53
N GLU A 394 -5.77 7.56 -10.29
CA GLU A 394 -6.54 8.78 -10.02
C GLU A 394 -5.67 10.02 -9.77
N LEU A 395 -4.50 9.88 -9.15
CA LEU A 395 -3.66 11.00 -8.73
C LEU A 395 -2.35 11.13 -9.51
N GLY A 396 -2.09 10.20 -10.45
CA GLY A 396 -0.93 10.25 -11.32
C GLY A 396 0.41 10.02 -10.61
N LEU A 397 0.44 9.10 -9.62
CA LEU A 397 1.65 8.74 -8.87
C LEU A 397 2.83 8.35 -9.80
N ASP A 398 2.55 7.79 -10.98
CA ASP A 398 3.53 7.38 -12.00
C ASP A 398 3.57 8.28 -13.26
N HIS A 399 2.75 9.36 -13.30
CA HIS A 399 2.65 10.26 -14.44
C HIS A 399 3.77 11.29 -14.56
N TYR A 400 4.66 11.36 -13.56
CA TYR A 400 5.77 12.31 -13.58
C TYR A 400 6.81 12.00 -14.67
N GLU A 401 7.40 13.08 -15.21
CA GLU A 401 8.44 13.04 -16.23
C GLU A 401 9.77 13.63 -15.75
N HIS A 402 9.84 13.93 -14.46
CA HIS A 402 11.04 14.49 -13.83
C HIS A 402 12.20 13.51 -13.84
N ARG A 403 13.42 14.07 -13.89
CA ARG A 403 14.66 13.27 -13.89
C ARG A 403 15.48 13.41 -12.61
N SER A 404 15.22 14.45 -11.80
CA SER A 404 16.05 14.74 -10.63
C SER A 404 15.54 14.05 -9.36
N TRP A 405 16.46 13.85 -8.42
CA TRP A 405 16.20 13.30 -7.09
C TRP A 405 15.12 14.10 -6.33
N THR A 406 15.35 15.41 -6.22
CA THR A 406 14.42 16.31 -5.50
C THR A 406 13.01 16.26 -6.09
N ALA A 407 12.92 16.37 -7.43
CA ALA A 407 11.61 16.40 -8.08
C ALA A 407 10.82 15.09 -7.90
N TRP A 408 11.51 13.93 -7.84
CA TRP A 408 10.83 12.67 -7.53
C TRP A 408 10.20 12.68 -6.13
N HIS A 409 10.96 13.05 -5.11
CA HIS A 409 10.46 13.09 -3.73
C HIS A 409 9.34 14.13 -3.55
N ARG A 410 9.45 15.28 -4.21
CA ARG A 410 8.42 16.32 -4.20
C ARG A 410 7.12 15.84 -4.84
N HIS A 411 7.20 15.20 -6.01
CA HIS A 411 6.02 14.64 -6.67
C HIS A 411 5.31 13.63 -5.76
N MET A 412 6.05 12.65 -5.21
CA MET A 412 5.47 11.69 -4.26
C MET A 412 4.74 12.39 -3.11
N ARG A 413 5.39 13.40 -2.51
CA ARG A 413 4.79 14.17 -1.41
C ARG A 413 3.49 14.86 -1.83
N LEU A 414 3.45 15.48 -3.00
CA LEU A 414 2.24 16.16 -3.47
C LEU A 414 1.10 15.19 -3.78
N VAL A 415 1.41 14.01 -4.31
CA VAL A 415 0.42 12.96 -4.52
C VAL A 415 -0.13 12.47 -3.16
N PHE A 416 0.72 12.27 -2.15
CA PHE A 416 0.26 11.87 -0.81
C PHE A 416 -0.63 12.93 -0.16
N LEU A 417 -0.36 14.21 -0.39
CA LEU A 417 -1.22 15.29 0.09
C LEU A 417 -2.57 15.30 -0.62
N ALA A 418 -2.60 15.03 -1.93
CA ALA A 418 -3.85 14.89 -2.68
C ALA A 418 -4.67 13.69 -2.17
N GLN A 419 -4.03 12.54 -1.93
CA GLN A 419 -4.66 11.35 -1.34
C GLN A 419 -5.22 11.66 0.06
N LEU A 420 -4.44 12.30 0.92
CA LEU A 420 -4.85 12.66 2.28
C LEU A 420 -6.04 13.62 2.27
N PHE A 421 -6.05 14.61 1.37
CA PHE A 421 -7.19 15.50 1.21
C PHE A 421 -8.47 14.74 0.87
N LEU A 422 -8.43 13.82 -0.10
CA LEU A 422 -9.57 12.98 -0.45
C LEU A 422 -10.04 12.12 0.73
N LEU A 423 -9.11 11.57 1.51
CA LEU A 423 -9.44 10.83 2.72
C LEU A 423 -10.14 11.72 3.76
N CYS A 424 -9.63 12.93 4.02
CA CYS A 424 -10.25 13.88 4.94
C CYS A 424 -11.69 14.21 4.52
N LEU A 425 -11.92 14.44 3.23
CA LEU A 425 -13.27 14.64 2.69
C LEU A 425 -14.17 13.42 2.91
N GLN A 426 -13.69 12.22 2.61
CA GLN A 426 -14.46 10.98 2.82
C GLN A 426 -14.86 10.80 4.28
N ILE A 427 -13.96 11.07 5.22
CA ILE A 427 -14.25 10.97 6.67
C ILE A 427 -15.32 12.01 7.05
N LYS A 428 -15.20 13.24 6.56
CA LYS A 428 -16.15 14.33 6.81
C LYS A 428 -17.54 14.01 6.27
N PHE A 429 -17.65 13.58 5.04
CA PHE A 429 -18.93 13.20 4.42
C PHE A 429 -19.57 11.98 5.08
N LYS A 430 -18.80 10.96 5.47
CA LYS A 430 -19.31 9.81 6.23
C LYS A 430 -19.91 10.24 7.57
N LYS A 431 -19.27 11.16 8.28
CA LYS A 431 -19.78 11.70 9.56
C LYS A 431 -21.10 12.45 9.34
N ASN A 432 -21.20 13.27 8.30
CA ASN A 432 -22.42 14.03 7.99
C ASN A 432 -23.61 13.10 7.61
N ALA A 433 -23.36 12.04 6.84
CA ALA A 433 -24.37 11.04 6.49
C ALA A 433 -24.91 10.28 7.72
N CYS A 434 -24.07 10.07 8.74
CA CYS A 434 -24.48 9.43 10.00
C CYS A 434 -25.30 10.38 10.91
N VAL A 435 -25.14 11.70 10.77
CA VAL A 435 -25.85 12.70 11.58
C VAL A 435 -27.25 13.02 11.03
N ASN A 436 -27.49 12.78 9.72
CA ASN A 436 -28.79 12.99 9.07
C ASN A 436 -29.41 11.66 8.58
N PRO A 437 -30.04 10.86 9.45
CA PRO A 437 -30.64 9.58 9.05
C PRO A 437 -31.89 9.70 8.16
N ALA A 438 -32.43 10.91 7.96
CA ALA A 438 -33.66 11.12 7.20
C ALA A 438 -33.50 11.13 5.66
N SER A 439 -32.26 11.09 5.12
CA SER A 439 -31.99 11.15 3.68
C SER A 439 -31.37 9.88 3.08
N SER A 440 -31.45 8.73 3.77
CA SER A 440 -30.80 7.50 3.30
C SER A 440 -31.67 6.73 2.32
N THR A 441 -31.44 6.93 1.03
CA THR A 441 -31.70 5.93 -0.03
C THR A 441 -30.36 5.40 -0.54
N PRO A 442 -30.19 4.08 -0.81
CA PRO A 442 -28.88 3.49 -1.07
C PRO A 442 -28.35 3.75 -2.48
N ALA A 443 -27.07 4.03 -2.62
CA ALA A 443 -26.39 4.23 -3.90
C ALA A 443 -25.00 3.69 -4.06
N ASN A 444 -24.73 3.42 -5.31
CA ASN A 444 -23.46 2.97 -5.90
C ASN A 444 -22.34 4.02 -5.77
N GLY A 445 -21.15 3.54 -5.61
CA GLY A 445 -19.83 4.20 -5.60
C GLY A 445 -19.77 5.72 -5.65
N VAL A 446 -19.01 6.30 -4.75
CA VAL A 446 -18.71 7.73 -4.76
C VAL A 446 -17.93 8.04 -6.05
N GLN A 447 -18.62 8.47 -7.10
CA GLN A 447 -18.03 9.23 -8.18
C GLN A 447 -17.95 10.67 -7.70
N PHE A 448 -16.74 11.20 -7.52
CA PHE A 448 -16.56 12.62 -7.33
C PHE A 448 -16.93 13.32 -8.63
N PRO A 449 -17.84 14.35 -8.60
CA PRO A 449 -18.10 15.12 -9.80
C PRO A 449 -16.81 15.76 -10.29
N ALA A 450 -16.65 15.81 -11.61
CA ALA A 450 -15.61 16.58 -12.24
C ALA A 450 -15.57 17.97 -11.61
N THR A 451 -14.46 18.29 -10.95
CA THR A 451 -14.27 19.65 -10.42
C THR A 451 -14.23 20.61 -11.60
N GLN A 452 -15.34 21.28 -11.83
CA GLN A 452 -15.27 22.51 -12.62
C GLN A 452 -14.35 23.45 -11.85
N ALA A 453 -13.27 23.88 -12.50
CA ALA A 453 -12.34 24.82 -11.93
C ALA A 453 -13.13 26.02 -11.37
N PRO A 454 -12.84 26.51 -10.17
CA PRO A 454 -13.45 27.76 -9.71
C PRO A 454 -13.10 28.83 -10.73
N THR A 455 -14.13 29.36 -11.37
CA THR A 455 -14.01 30.54 -12.24
C THR A 455 -13.38 31.64 -11.42
N CYS A 456 -12.19 32.05 -11.82
CA CYS A 456 -11.50 33.19 -11.24
C CYS A 456 -12.44 34.39 -11.29
N LEU A 457 -12.86 34.95 -10.16
CA LEU A 457 -13.67 36.15 -10.03
C LEU A 457 -12.84 37.38 -10.44
N SER A 458 -12.51 37.51 -11.71
CA SER A 458 -12.07 38.76 -12.36
C SER A 458 -11.76 38.52 -13.85
N CYS A 459 -12.69 38.01 -14.64
CA CYS A 459 -12.66 38.13 -16.10
C CYS A 459 -14.06 38.45 -16.62
N ASP A 460 -14.16 39.65 -17.15
CA ASP A 460 -15.28 40.25 -17.86
C ASP A 460 -15.84 39.30 -18.94
N PRO A 461 -17.17 39.03 -19.00
CA PRO A 461 -17.77 38.12 -19.96
C PRO A 461 -18.04 38.75 -21.33
N GLY A 462 -17.11 39.47 -21.90
CA GLY A 462 -17.24 40.14 -23.16
C GLY A 462 -16.08 39.87 -24.13
N ARG A 463 -15.94 38.66 -24.68
CA ARG A 463 -15.34 38.30 -25.98
C ARG A 463 -14.83 36.86 -25.93
N LEU A 464 -15.53 36.02 -26.67
CA LEU A 464 -14.89 35.04 -27.58
C LEU A 464 -15.96 34.07 -28.12
N SER A 465 -16.51 34.43 -29.26
CA SER A 465 -17.15 33.49 -30.21
C SER A 465 -16.03 32.72 -30.94
N TYR A 466 -15.96 31.41 -30.73
CA TYR A 466 -15.13 30.56 -31.61
C TYR A 466 -16.02 29.63 -32.44
N THR A 467 -16.06 29.91 -33.72
CA THR A 467 -16.61 29.07 -34.78
C THR A 467 -15.72 27.82 -34.96
N ALA A 468 -16.30 26.66 -34.81
CA ALA A 468 -15.67 25.39 -35.14
C ALA A 468 -15.58 25.24 -36.68
N GLN A 469 -14.38 25.23 -37.22
CA GLN A 469 -14.11 24.72 -38.57
C GLN A 469 -13.45 23.34 -38.47
N ARG A 470 -14.18 22.34 -38.95
CA ARG A 470 -13.63 21.01 -39.27
C ARG A 470 -12.70 21.13 -40.49
N SER A 471 -11.48 20.68 -40.33
CA SER A 471 -10.63 20.32 -41.49
C SER A 471 -10.09 18.92 -41.26
N GLY A 472 -10.53 17.98 -42.13
CA GLY A 472 -9.99 16.64 -42.20
C GLY A 472 -8.60 16.66 -42.83
N LEU A 473 -7.74 15.78 -42.33
CA LEU A 473 -6.50 15.39 -43.02
C LEU A 473 -6.31 13.89 -42.87
N SER A 474 -6.36 13.23 -44.01
CA SER A 474 -6.05 11.83 -44.28
C SER A 474 -4.56 11.56 -44.15
N LEU A 475 -4.19 10.41 -43.59
CA LEU A 475 -2.85 9.83 -43.60
C LEU A 475 -2.58 9.12 -44.93
N PRO A 476 -1.40 9.21 -45.51
CA PRO A 476 -0.92 8.26 -46.52
C PRO A 476 -0.08 7.11 -45.87
N PRO A 477 0.25 6.04 -46.67
CA PRO A 477 0.47 4.68 -46.24
C PRO A 477 1.77 4.39 -45.50
#